data_f72d244968f2e030de3ab32d640d514e
#
_entry.id   f72d244968f2e030de3ab32d640d514e
#
_cell.length_a   1.000
_cell.length_b   1.000
_cell.length_c   1.000
_cell.angle_alpha   90.00
_cell.angle_beta   90.00
_cell.angle_gamma   90.00
#
_symmetry.space_group_name_H-M   'P 1'
#
loop_
_entity.id
_entity.type
_entity.pdbx_description
1 polymer ?
#
loop_
_entity_poly.entity_id
_entity_poly.type
_entity_poly.pdbx_seq_one_letter_code
_entity_poly.pdbx_strand_id
1 'polypeptide(L)'
;SMHSYRTNHTQPVHYANYTMFVAEVASTVNENLLIEQLLQKETDPAQRMALLNQYMEGFKGTIYRQTMFAEFEKEAHAASERGESLTPEFLNQLYLNLVKKYFGEDLVIDDEVQYEWARIPHFYRPFYVYVYATGYSTAVALSEGILHGGQDRVRKYLEFLSMGSSAYPIDELKHAGVDLTTPEPIDIALEKFAKILDDAEETFAKLQQK
;
A
#
# COMPACT_ATOMS: atom_id res chain seq x y z
N SER A 1 -15.90 -2.26 -11.46
CA SER A 1 -14.62 -2.97 -11.60
C SER A 1 -14.82 -4.45 -11.87
N MET A 2 -13.77 -5.18 -12.28
CA MET A 2 -13.82 -6.63 -12.51
C MET A 2 -14.12 -7.41 -11.24
N HIS A 3 -13.66 -6.95 -10.09
CA HIS A 3 -14.00 -7.55 -8.79
C HIS A 3 -15.51 -7.55 -8.58
N SER A 4 -16.17 -6.39 -8.61
CA SER A 4 -17.63 -6.28 -8.47
C SER A 4 -18.40 -7.05 -9.55
N TYR A 5 -17.92 -7.05 -10.78
CA TYR A 5 -18.53 -7.82 -11.86
C TYR A 5 -18.52 -9.32 -11.54
N ARG A 6 -17.37 -9.87 -11.13
CA ARG A 6 -17.24 -11.29 -10.82
C ARG A 6 -18.06 -11.69 -9.60
N THR A 7 -17.97 -10.95 -8.50
CA THR A 7 -18.75 -11.29 -7.29
C THR A 7 -20.26 -11.28 -7.54
N ASN A 8 -20.76 -10.29 -8.29
CA ASN A 8 -22.19 -10.21 -8.63
C ASN A 8 -22.68 -11.38 -9.51
N HIS A 9 -21.78 -12.02 -10.27
CA HIS A 9 -22.14 -13.16 -11.12
C HIS A 9 -21.93 -14.53 -10.48
N THR A 10 -21.15 -14.58 -9.39
CA THR A 10 -20.79 -15.86 -8.75
C THR A 10 -21.39 -16.04 -7.37
N GLN A 11 -21.71 -14.95 -6.67
CA GLN A 11 -22.19 -14.99 -5.30
C GLN A 11 -23.69 -14.65 -5.21
N PRO A 12 -24.42 -15.24 -4.25
CA PRO A 12 -25.77 -14.78 -3.91
C PRO A 12 -25.70 -13.34 -3.37
N VAL A 13 -26.80 -12.59 -3.49
CA VAL A 13 -26.87 -11.14 -3.22
C VAL A 13 -26.25 -10.73 -1.88
N HIS A 14 -26.42 -11.52 -0.83
CA HIS A 14 -25.91 -11.21 0.51
C HIS A 14 -24.39 -11.43 0.66
N TYR A 15 -23.75 -12.14 -0.26
CA TYR A 15 -22.30 -12.32 -0.33
C TYR A 15 -21.64 -11.60 -1.51
N ALA A 16 -22.41 -10.92 -2.35
CA ALA A 16 -21.89 -10.28 -3.55
C ALA A 16 -21.03 -9.02 -3.28
N ASN A 17 -21.14 -8.43 -2.09
CA ASN A 17 -20.25 -7.37 -1.65
C ASN A 17 -18.97 -7.95 -1.03
N TYR A 18 -17.90 -7.18 -1.04
CA TYR A 18 -16.63 -7.48 -0.36
C TYR A 18 -16.28 -6.37 0.63
N THR A 19 -15.45 -6.71 1.62
CA THR A 19 -15.09 -5.78 2.69
C THR A 19 -14.15 -4.68 2.20
N MET A 20 -14.13 -3.53 2.89
CA MET A 20 -13.19 -2.44 2.61
C MET A 20 -11.72 -2.89 2.72
N PHE A 21 -11.44 -3.88 3.54
CA PHE A 21 -10.10 -4.43 3.72
C PHE A 21 -9.50 -5.01 2.43
N VAL A 22 -10.32 -5.61 1.56
CA VAL A 22 -9.90 -6.19 0.28
C VAL A 22 -10.35 -5.39 -0.94
N ALA A 23 -11.13 -4.33 -0.74
CA ALA A 23 -11.77 -3.58 -1.84
C ALA A 23 -10.74 -3.00 -2.84
N GLU A 24 -9.65 -2.45 -2.33
CA GLU A 24 -8.63 -1.80 -3.16
C GLU A 24 -7.52 -2.75 -3.61
N VAL A 25 -7.44 -3.96 -3.07
CA VAL A 25 -6.44 -4.95 -3.47
C VAL A 25 -6.51 -5.22 -4.98
N ALA A 26 -7.73 -5.43 -5.52
CA ALA A 26 -7.91 -5.75 -6.93
C ALA A 26 -7.53 -4.61 -7.88
N SER A 27 -7.83 -3.35 -7.54
CA SER A 27 -7.42 -2.19 -8.34
C SER A 27 -5.91 -2.01 -8.30
N THR A 28 -5.32 -2.10 -7.12
CA THR A 28 -3.88 -1.96 -6.91
C THR A 28 -3.07 -3.09 -7.57
N VAL A 29 -3.58 -4.33 -7.59
CA VAL A 29 -2.96 -5.42 -8.39
C VAL A 29 -2.92 -5.04 -9.87
N ASN A 30 -4.02 -4.52 -10.42
CA ASN A 30 -4.04 -4.09 -11.82
C ASN A 30 -3.05 -2.94 -12.10
N GLU A 31 -2.93 -1.99 -11.19
CA GLU A 31 -1.95 -0.89 -11.30
C GLU A 31 -0.52 -1.43 -11.30
N ASN A 32 -0.19 -2.35 -10.38
CA ASN A 32 1.12 -2.99 -10.34
C ASN A 32 1.43 -3.79 -11.61
N LEU A 33 0.49 -4.61 -12.09
CA LEU A 33 0.66 -5.36 -13.34
C LEU A 33 0.84 -4.44 -14.54
N LEU A 34 0.11 -3.32 -14.59
CA LEU A 34 0.23 -2.35 -15.67
C LEU A 34 1.59 -1.66 -15.68
N ILE A 35 2.05 -1.17 -14.53
CA ILE A 35 3.33 -0.46 -14.47
C ILE A 35 4.50 -1.40 -14.78
N GLU A 36 4.46 -2.65 -14.32
CA GLU A 36 5.43 -3.68 -14.70
C GLU A 36 5.47 -3.92 -16.22
N GLN A 37 4.29 -4.02 -16.84
CA GLN A 37 4.19 -4.20 -18.28
C GLN A 37 4.71 -2.98 -19.07
N LEU A 38 4.49 -1.77 -18.54
CA LEU A 38 5.02 -0.54 -19.16
C LEU A 38 6.55 -0.48 -19.03
N LEU A 39 7.09 -0.75 -17.83
CA LEU A 39 8.53 -0.77 -17.59
C LEU A 39 9.28 -1.82 -18.44
N GLN A 40 8.65 -2.97 -18.72
CA GLN A 40 9.23 -3.97 -19.61
C GLN A 40 9.35 -3.53 -21.07
N LYS A 41 8.48 -2.61 -21.51
CA LYS A 41 8.43 -2.14 -22.90
C LYS A 41 9.16 -0.82 -23.12
N GLU A 42 9.29 -0.02 -22.07
CA GLU A 42 9.85 1.31 -22.19
C GLU A 42 11.38 1.27 -22.33
N THR A 43 11.88 1.86 -23.39
CA THR A 43 13.30 1.91 -23.74
C THR A 43 13.91 3.31 -23.67
N ASP A 44 13.08 4.38 -23.68
CA ASP A 44 13.56 5.73 -23.48
C ASP A 44 13.82 5.97 -21.98
N PRO A 45 15.08 6.31 -21.60
CA PRO A 45 15.44 6.51 -20.20
C PRO A 45 14.63 7.61 -19.50
N ALA A 46 14.21 8.67 -20.19
CA ALA A 46 13.43 9.74 -19.60
C ALA A 46 11.99 9.28 -19.26
N GLN A 47 11.35 8.55 -20.18
CA GLN A 47 10.01 7.98 -19.93
C GLN A 47 10.07 6.86 -18.90
N ARG A 48 11.11 6.02 -18.96
CA ARG A 48 11.35 4.98 -17.94
C ARG A 48 11.49 5.58 -16.54
N MET A 49 12.28 6.65 -16.41
CA MET A 49 12.44 7.35 -15.13
C MET A 49 11.14 7.92 -14.60
N ALA A 50 10.28 8.45 -15.46
CA ALA A 50 8.96 8.94 -15.08
C ALA A 50 8.06 7.80 -14.52
N LEU A 51 8.07 6.62 -15.15
CA LEU A 51 7.35 5.44 -14.67
C LEU A 51 7.89 4.95 -13.32
N LEU A 52 9.22 4.87 -13.18
CA LEU A 52 9.87 4.46 -11.93
C LEU A 52 9.55 5.45 -10.80
N ASN A 53 9.58 6.75 -11.07
CA ASN A 53 9.20 7.76 -10.08
C ASN A 53 7.74 7.62 -9.66
N GLN A 54 6.82 7.40 -10.59
CA GLN A 54 5.41 7.14 -10.26
C GLN A 54 5.27 5.90 -9.38
N TYR A 55 6.03 4.84 -9.65
CA TYR A 55 5.98 3.60 -8.87
C TYR A 55 6.52 3.83 -7.45
N MET A 56 7.65 4.52 -7.31
CA MET A 56 8.23 4.87 -6.01
C MET A 56 7.30 5.75 -5.17
N GLU A 57 6.63 6.75 -5.79
CA GLU A 57 5.63 7.58 -5.10
C GLU A 57 4.43 6.76 -4.61
N GLY A 58 4.04 5.69 -5.33
CA GLY A 58 3.04 4.73 -4.87
C GLY A 58 3.44 4.05 -3.55
N PHE A 59 4.67 3.54 -3.46
CA PHE A 59 5.20 2.95 -2.21
C PHE A 59 5.30 3.96 -1.08
N LYS A 60 5.87 5.13 -1.35
CA LYS A 60 6.03 6.20 -0.37
C LYS A 60 4.68 6.66 0.18
N GLY A 61 3.74 6.96 -0.71
CA GLY A 61 2.42 7.51 -0.33
C GLY A 61 1.50 6.50 0.34
N THR A 62 1.64 5.20 0.00
CA THR A 62 0.70 4.18 0.45
C THR A 62 1.27 3.27 1.53
N ILE A 63 2.53 2.86 1.47
CA ILE A 63 3.13 2.06 2.54
C ILE A 63 3.69 2.98 3.63
N TYR A 64 4.70 3.79 3.32
CA TYR A 64 5.41 4.56 4.35
C TYR A 64 4.52 5.61 5.01
N ARG A 65 3.85 6.44 4.23
CA ARG A 65 2.99 7.50 4.77
C ARG A 65 1.80 6.97 5.56
N GLN A 66 1.14 5.93 5.07
CA GLN A 66 -0.03 5.38 5.75
C GLN A 66 0.36 4.58 7.00
N THR A 67 1.52 3.95 7.00
CA THR A 67 2.07 3.32 8.22
C THR A 67 2.42 4.39 9.26
N MET A 68 3.00 5.51 8.85
CA MET A 68 3.23 6.66 9.75
C MET A 68 1.92 7.17 10.35
N PHE A 69 0.87 7.30 9.55
CA PHE A 69 -0.45 7.70 10.05
C PHE A 69 -1.05 6.68 11.01
N ALA A 70 -0.90 5.38 10.72
CA ALA A 70 -1.36 4.33 11.60
C ALA A 70 -0.59 4.31 12.94
N GLU A 71 0.70 4.59 12.93
CA GLU A 71 1.50 4.73 14.14
C GLU A 71 1.09 5.97 14.96
N PHE A 72 0.82 7.11 14.30
CA PHE A 72 0.28 8.29 14.95
C PHE A 72 -1.04 7.97 15.65
N GLU A 73 -1.97 7.32 14.95
CA GLU A 73 -3.26 6.92 15.50
C GLU A 73 -3.11 5.98 16.70
N LYS A 74 -2.27 4.96 16.57
CA LYS A 74 -1.95 4.01 17.65
C LYS A 74 -1.40 4.71 18.89
N GLU A 75 -0.42 5.60 18.75
CA GLU A 75 0.22 6.27 19.87
C GLU A 75 -0.72 7.30 20.53
N ALA A 76 -1.54 8.01 19.75
CA ALA A 76 -2.55 8.92 20.28
C ALA A 76 -3.61 8.16 21.10
N HIS A 77 -4.13 7.03 20.59
CA HIS A 77 -5.07 6.20 21.33
C HIS A 77 -4.45 5.61 22.60
N ALA A 78 -3.22 5.10 22.52
CA ALA A 78 -2.51 4.56 23.68
C ALA A 78 -2.27 5.64 24.77
N ALA A 79 -1.96 6.87 24.39
CA ALA A 79 -1.84 7.97 25.34
C ALA A 79 -3.17 8.26 26.05
N SER A 80 -4.27 8.31 25.29
CA SER A 80 -5.61 8.48 25.86
C SER A 80 -6.00 7.36 26.83
N GLU A 81 -5.69 6.10 26.48
CA GLU A 81 -5.94 4.94 27.34
C GLU A 81 -5.14 4.97 28.64
N ARG A 82 -3.95 5.59 28.64
CA ARG A 82 -3.16 5.84 29.86
C ARG A 82 -3.68 7.05 30.67
N GLY A 83 -4.72 7.75 30.21
CA GLY A 83 -5.28 8.94 30.85
C GLY A 83 -4.52 10.24 30.57
N GLU A 84 -3.65 10.26 29.57
CA GLU A 84 -2.94 11.46 29.14
C GLU A 84 -3.88 12.40 28.35
N SER A 85 -3.67 13.71 28.48
CA SER A 85 -4.45 14.69 27.73
C SER A 85 -3.91 14.81 26.31
N LEU A 86 -4.76 14.61 25.31
CA LEU A 86 -4.42 14.83 23.91
C LEU A 86 -4.51 16.33 23.56
N THR A 87 -3.53 17.11 24.04
CA THR A 87 -3.47 18.52 23.69
C THR A 87 -2.92 18.73 22.28
N PRO A 88 -3.19 19.87 21.61
CA PRO A 88 -2.58 20.16 20.31
C PRO A 88 -1.05 20.06 20.32
N GLU A 89 -0.41 20.54 21.40
CA GLU A 89 1.04 20.48 21.54
C GLU A 89 1.57 19.05 21.59
N PHE A 90 0.89 18.16 22.33
CA PHE A 90 1.22 16.74 22.37
C PHE A 90 1.10 16.09 20.98
N LEU A 91 -0.02 16.33 20.30
CA LEU A 91 -0.28 15.76 18.98
C LEU A 91 0.69 16.30 17.91
N ASN A 92 1.00 17.59 17.95
CA ASN A 92 1.98 18.22 17.07
C ASN A 92 3.37 17.59 17.26
N GLN A 93 3.81 17.44 18.50
CA GLN A 93 5.11 16.84 18.79
C GLN A 93 5.18 15.37 18.39
N LEU A 94 4.13 14.60 18.66
CA LEU A 94 4.02 13.21 18.23
C LEU A 94 4.12 13.10 16.70
N TYR A 95 3.34 13.91 15.97
CA TYR A 95 3.35 13.89 14.52
C TYR A 95 4.70 14.29 13.94
N LEU A 96 5.31 15.35 14.43
CA LEU A 96 6.63 15.81 13.98
C LEU A 96 7.72 14.76 14.21
N ASN A 97 7.69 14.05 15.35
CA ASN A 97 8.64 12.96 15.63
C ASN A 97 8.48 11.81 14.64
N LEU A 98 7.25 11.48 14.27
CA LEU A 98 6.98 10.45 13.26
C LEU A 98 7.42 10.90 11.85
N VAL A 99 7.19 12.14 11.48
CA VAL A 99 7.71 12.68 10.20
C VAL A 99 9.23 12.54 10.14
N LYS A 100 9.95 12.94 11.19
CA LYS A 100 11.42 12.78 11.27
C LYS A 100 11.84 11.31 11.18
N LYS A 101 11.13 10.41 11.88
CA LYS A 101 11.41 8.98 11.86
C LYS A 101 11.26 8.36 10.47
N TYR A 102 10.21 8.72 9.74
CA TYR A 102 9.86 8.08 8.45
C TYR A 102 10.56 8.71 7.24
N PHE A 103 10.90 10.00 7.31
CA PHE A 103 11.53 10.71 6.19
C PHE A 103 13.03 10.95 6.38
N GLY A 104 13.58 10.70 7.57
CA GLY A 104 15.00 10.84 7.85
C GLY A 104 15.43 12.27 8.10
N GLU A 105 16.74 12.43 8.35
CA GLU A 105 17.34 13.71 8.75
C GLU A 105 17.68 14.61 7.55
N ASP A 106 17.74 14.05 6.35
CA ASP A 106 18.09 14.80 5.14
C ASP A 106 16.93 15.63 4.58
N LEU A 107 15.71 15.41 5.09
CA LEU A 107 14.54 16.18 4.70
C LEU A 107 14.49 17.50 5.47
N VAL A 108 14.42 18.62 4.74
CA VAL A 108 14.05 19.91 5.33
C VAL A 108 12.58 19.89 5.67
N ILE A 109 12.26 19.98 6.96
CA ILE A 109 10.89 19.93 7.47
C ILE A 109 10.46 21.33 7.85
N ASP A 110 9.42 21.85 7.21
CA ASP A 110 8.79 23.12 7.55
C ASP A 110 8.04 23.01 8.88
N ASP A 111 7.99 24.09 9.64
CA ASP A 111 7.35 24.12 10.98
C ASP A 111 5.87 23.76 10.92
N GLU A 112 5.19 24.05 9.82
CA GLU A 112 3.77 23.79 9.60
C GLU A 112 3.42 22.32 9.49
N VAL A 113 4.38 21.46 9.14
CA VAL A 113 4.16 20.00 8.99
C VAL A 113 3.63 19.38 10.28
N GLN A 114 4.02 19.89 11.45
CA GLN A 114 3.51 19.41 12.74
C GLN A 114 1.99 19.48 12.88
N TYR A 115 1.31 20.32 12.10
CA TYR A 115 -0.15 20.52 12.15
C TYR A 115 -0.90 19.64 11.13
N GLU A 116 -0.20 18.89 10.27
CA GLU A 116 -0.82 18.16 9.19
C GLU A 116 -1.88 17.15 9.68
N TRP A 117 -1.67 16.50 10.82
CA TRP A 117 -2.62 15.55 11.42
C TRP A 117 -4.03 16.13 11.55
N ALA A 118 -4.17 17.44 11.85
CA ALA A 118 -5.45 18.10 12.08
C ALA A 118 -6.33 18.19 10.82
N ARG A 119 -5.74 18.11 9.62
CA ARG A 119 -6.48 18.17 8.34
C ARG A 119 -6.79 16.80 7.74
N ILE A 120 -6.33 15.70 8.35
CA ILE A 120 -6.49 14.34 7.82
C ILE A 120 -7.86 13.78 8.23
N PRO A 121 -8.84 13.69 7.30
CA PRO A 121 -10.20 13.27 7.66
C PRO A 121 -10.27 11.80 8.08
N HIS A 122 -9.28 10.99 7.71
CA HIS A 122 -9.23 9.57 8.06
C HIS A 122 -9.13 9.33 9.56
N PHE A 123 -8.53 10.23 10.32
CA PHE A 123 -8.44 10.10 11.78
C PHE A 123 -9.78 10.25 12.51
N TYR A 124 -10.83 10.71 11.81
CA TYR A 124 -12.21 10.66 12.33
C TYR A 124 -12.86 9.27 12.17
N ARG A 125 -12.16 8.33 11.52
CA ARG A 125 -12.54 6.91 11.40
C ARG A 125 -11.41 6.07 11.99
N PRO A 126 -11.44 5.76 13.30
CA PRO A 126 -10.32 5.12 13.97
C PRO A 126 -9.96 3.78 13.32
N PHE A 127 -8.66 3.54 13.23
CA PHE A 127 -8.05 2.32 12.72
C PHE A 127 -8.42 1.99 11.26
N TYR A 128 -8.50 3.02 10.43
CA TYR A 128 -8.77 2.83 9.00
C TYR A 128 -7.50 2.85 8.13
N VAL A 129 -6.56 3.75 8.42
CA VAL A 129 -5.44 4.05 7.49
C VAL A 129 -4.45 2.91 7.29
N TYR A 130 -4.31 1.99 8.24
CA TYR A 130 -3.45 0.82 8.08
C TYR A 130 -3.86 -0.08 6.90
N VAL A 131 -5.13 -0.06 6.52
CA VAL A 131 -5.69 -0.85 5.41
C VAL A 131 -5.02 -0.49 4.07
N TYR A 132 -4.57 0.75 3.90
CA TYR A 132 -3.84 1.15 2.71
C TYR A 132 -2.49 0.45 2.60
N ALA A 133 -1.71 0.42 3.67
CA ALA A 133 -0.39 -0.22 3.68
C ALA A 133 -0.49 -1.74 3.52
N THR A 134 -1.43 -2.40 4.24
CA THR A 134 -1.66 -3.84 4.10
C THR A 134 -2.21 -4.20 2.73
N GLY A 135 -3.14 -3.40 2.19
CA GLY A 135 -3.71 -3.61 0.86
C GLY A 135 -2.69 -3.47 -0.26
N TYR A 136 -1.83 -2.45 -0.19
CA TYR A 136 -0.78 -2.24 -1.19
C TYR A 136 0.27 -3.36 -1.14
N SER A 137 0.75 -3.73 0.06
CA SER A 137 1.70 -4.84 0.22
C SER A 137 1.12 -6.16 -0.29
N THR A 138 -0.15 -6.44 -0.01
CA THR A 138 -0.88 -7.59 -0.55
C THR A 138 -0.93 -7.55 -2.08
N ALA A 139 -1.22 -6.39 -2.67
CA ALA A 139 -1.33 -6.25 -4.11
C ALA A 139 0.03 -6.45 -4.80
N VAL A 140 1.12 -5.96 -4.22
CA VAL A 140 2.48 -6.23 -4.73
C VAL A 140 2.78 -7.72 -4.67
N ALA A 141 2.55 -8.39 -3.53
CA ALA A 141 2.80 -9.82 -3.37
C ALA A 141 1.95 -10.68 -4.34
N LEU A 142 0.68 -10.31 -4.56
CA LEU A 142 -0.17 -10.96 -5.55
C LEU A 142 0.35 -10.75 -6.97
N SER A 143 0.78 -9.53 -7.32
CA SER A 143 1.32 -9.20 -8.65
C SER A 143 2.59 -9.98 -8.94
N GLU A 144 3.52 -10.05 -7.98
CA GLU A 144 4.73 -10.88 -8.09
C GLU A 144 4.37 -12.37 -8.27
N GLY A 145 3.39 -12.86 -7.51
CA GLY A 145 2.87 -14.22 -7.67
C GLY A 145 2.26 -14.47 -9.05
N ILE A 146 1.51 -13.53 -9.61
CA ILE A 146 0.91 -13.63 -10.94
C ILE A 146 1.99 -13.63 -12.04
N LEU A 147 2.99 -12.75 -11.92
CA LEU A 147 4.03 -12.59 -12.92
C LEU A 147 5.03 -13.75 -12.93
N HIS A 148 5.33 -14.31 -11.77
CA HIS A 148 6.44 -15.27 -11.62
C HIS A 148 6.01 -16.66 -11.11
N GLY A 149 4.80 -16.81 -10.55
CA GLY A 149 4.31 -18.03 -9.89
C GLY A 149 3.48 -18.97 -10.78
N GLY A 150 3.31 -18.63 -12.06
CA GLY A 150 2.62 -19.49 -13.04
C GLY A 150 1.08 -19.47 -12.95
N GLN A 151 0.46 -20.33 -13.76
CA GLN A 151 -1.00 -20.34 -13.98
C GLN A 151 -1.83 -20.62 -12.72
N ASP A 152 -1.29 -21.35 -11.75
CA ASP A 152 -2.02 -21.60 -10.48
C ASP A 152 -2.23 -20.31 -9.70
N ARG A 153 -1.24 -19.42 -9.65
CA ARG A 153 -1.37 -18.10 -8.99
C ARG A 153 -2.41 -17.22 -9.69
N VAL A 154 -2.41 -17.22 -11.02
CA VAL A 154 -3.44 -16.51 -11.80
C VAL A 154 -4.84 -17.05 -11.50
N ARG A 155 -5.01 -18.38 -11.48
CA ARG A 155 -6.29 -19.03 -11.18
C ARG A 155 -6.79 -18.64 -9.79
N LYS A 156 -5.95 -18.74 -8.76
CA LYS A 156 -6.30 -18.38 -7.39
C LYS A 156 -6.68 -16.91 -7.22
N TYR A 157 -5.98 -16.02 -7.91
CA TYR A 157 -6.35 -14.60 -7.94
C TYR A 157 -7.73 -14.38 -8.60
N LEU A 158 -8.01 -15.05 -9.71
CA LEU A 158 -9.32 -14.95 -10.36
C LEU A 158 -10.45 -15.56 -9.52
N GLU A 159 -10.17 -16.60 -8.74
CA GLU A 159 -11.10 -17.16 -7.75
C GLU A 159 -11.36 -16.15 -6.63
N PHE A 160 -10.32 -15.52 -6.05
CA PHE A 160 -10.45 -14.46 -5.07
C PHE A 160 -11.38 -13.33 -5.54
N LEU A 161 -11.23 -12.87 -6.78
CA LEU A 161 -12.13 -11.85 -7.38
C LEU A 161 -13.59 -12.30 -7.46
N SER A 162 -13.87 -13.56 -7.20
CA SER A 162 -15.21 -14.16 -7.29
C SER A 162 -15.79 -14.55 -5.92
N MET A 163 -15.03 -14.34 -4.83
CA MET A 163 -15.44 -14.80 -3.49
C MET A 163 -16.44 -13.85 -2.81
N GLY A 164 -16.42 -12.56 -3.12
CA GLY A 164 -17.28 -11.58 -2.44
C GLY A 164 -16.97 -11.49 -0.95
N SER A 165 -17.93 -11.78 -0.09
CA SER A 165 -17.78 -11.93 1.37
C SER A 165 -18.15 -13.34 1.84
N SER A 166 -17.86 -14.34 1.03
CA SER A 166 -18.16 -15.74 1.36
C SER A 166 -17.21 -16.36 2.39
N ALA A 167 -16.08 -15.69 2.65
CA ALA A 167 -15.12 -16.03 3.69
C ALA A 167 -14.66 -14.77 4.44
N TYR A 168 -13.85 -14.92 5.48
CA TYR A 168 -13.22 -13.78 6.14
C TYR A 168 -12.10 -13.20 5.23
N PRO A 169 -11.85 -11.87 5.26
CA PRO A 169 -10.88 -11.23 4.37
C PRO A 169 -9.49 -11.86 4.37
N ILE A 170 -8.98 -12.23 5.54
CA ILE A 170 -7.67 -12.90 5.66
C ILE A 170 -7.67 -14.27 4.98
N ASP A 171 -8.77 -15.02 5.08
CA ASP A 171 -8.88 -16.35 4.46
C ASP A 171 -9.03 -16.23 2.93
N GLU A 172 -9.71 -15.20 2.43
CA GLU A 172 -9.79 -14.87 1.01
C GLU A 172 -8.40 -14.55 0.43
N LEU A 173 -7.59 -13.77 1.16
CA LEU A 173 -6.22 -13.44 0.75
C LEU A 173 -5.29 -14.67 0.82
N LYS A 174 -5.44 -15.52 1.84
CA LYS A 174 -4.72 -16.81 1.92
C LYS A 174 -5.06 -17.72 0.73
N HIS A 175 -6.33 -17.77 0.34
CA HIS A 175 -6.75 -18.51 -0.85
C HIS A 175 -6.06 -17.95 -2.12
N ALA A 176 -5.97 -16.64 -2.25
CA ALA A 176 -5.23 -15.98 -3.34
C ALA A 176 -3.71 -16.21 -3.28
N GLY A 177 -3.19 -16.70 -2.16
CA GLY A 177 -1.79 -17.04 -1.94
C GLY A 177 -0.99 -16.00 -1.18
N VAL A 178 -1.65 -15.12 -0.40
CA VAL A 178 -1.01 -14.11 0.45
C VAL A 178 -1.51 -14.23 1.88
N ASP A 179 -0.62 -14.48 2.82
CA ASP A 179 -0.94 -14.60 4.25
C ASP A 179 -0.48 -13.39 5.05
N LEU A 180 -1.39 -12.46 5.33
CA LEU A 180 -1.13 -11.28 6.17
C LEU A 180 -0.99 -11.58 7.68
N THR A 181 -1.09 -12.83 8.10
CA THR A 181 -0.75 -13.21 9.48
C THR A 181 0.76 -13.41 9.67
N THR A 182 1.53 -13.30 8.59
CA THR A 182 3.00 -13.35 8.53
C THR A 182 3.55 -12.03 7.99
N PRO A 183 4.83 -11.70 8.21
CA PRO A 183 5.45 -10.51 7.63
C PRO A 183 5.73 -10.65 6.12
N GLU A 184 5.69 -11.85 5.56
CA GLU A 184 6.12 -12.17 4.19
C GLU A 184 5.55 -11.23 3.10
N PRO A 185 4.25 -10.87 3.08
CA PRO A 185 3.73 -9.96 2.07
C PRO A 185 4.32 -8.55 2.12
N ILE A 186 4.66 -8.08 3.33
CA ILE A 186 5.31 -6.80 3.55
C ILE A 186 6.77 -6.87 3.10
N ASP A 187 7.47 -7.94 3.45
CA ASP A 187 8.86 -8.17 3.04
C ASP A 187 8.98 -8.22 1.51
N ILE A 188 8.08 -8.94 0.82
CA ILE A 188 8.00 -8.97 -0.65
C ILE A 188 7.82 -7.55 -1.23
N ALA A 189 6.94 -6.75 -0.64
CA ALA A 189 6.71 -5.38 -1.10
C ALA A 189 7.95 -4.49 -0.89
N LEU A 190 8.63 -4.59 0.23
CA LEU A 190 9.85 -3.82 0.52
C LEU A 190 11.02 -4.26 -0.35
N GLU A 191 11.19 -5.56 -0.60
CA GLU A 191 12.19 -6.08 -1.56
C GLU A 191 11.91 -5.59 -2.98
N LYS A 192 10.63 -5.53 -3.39
CA LYS A 192 10.25 -4.94 -4.68
C LYS A 192 10.62 -3.47 -4.75
N PHE A 193 10.35 -2.71 -3.69
CA PHE A 193 10.70 -1.30 -3.61
C PHE A 193 12.22 -1.08 -3.75
N ALA A 194 13.03 -1.88 -3.08
CA ALA A 194 14.50 -1.82 -3.22
C ALA A 194 14.94 -2.03 -4.69
N LYS A 195 14.39 -3.03 -5.38
CA LYS A 195 14.69 -3.27 -6.81
C LYS A 195 14.28 -2.10 -7.71
N ILE A 196 13.17 -1.42 -7.38
CA ILE A 196 12.72 -0.24 -8.13
C ILE A 196 13.69 0.93 -7.92
N LEU A 197 14.22 1.10 -6.71
CA LEU A 197 15.24 2.12 -6.41
C LEU A 197 16.54 1.85 -7.19
N ASP A 198 17.03 0.61 -7.20
CA ASP A 198 18.21 0.21 -7.97
C ASP A 198 18.02 0.52 -9.47
N ASP A 199 16.87 0.17 -10.05
CA ASP A 199 16.56 0.46 -11.46
C ASP A 199 16.46 1.98 -11.72
N ALA A 200 15.93 2.74 -10.77
CA ALA A 200 15.86 4.20 -10.86
C ALA A 200 17.27 4.82 -10.86
N GLU A 201 18.18 4.37 -9.99
CA GLU A 201 19.58 4.82 -9.95
C GLU A 201 20.30 4.53 -11.26
N GLU A 202 20.17 3.30 -11.79
CA GLU A 202 20.75 2.92 -13.08
C GLU A 202 20.19 3.76 -14.25
N THR A 203 18.88 4.01 -14.24
CA THR A 203 18.21 4.81 -15.28
C THR A 203 18.62 6.26 -15.21
N PHE A 204 18.76 6.82 -14.00
CA PHE A 204 19.24 8.18 -13.77
C PHE A 204 20.69 8.36 -14.25
N ALA A 205 21.57 7.42 -13.96
CA ALA A 205 22.95 7.44 -14.43
C ALA A 205 23.05 7.48 -15.98
N LYS A 206 22.15 6.78 -16.69
CA LYS A 206 22.07 6.83 -18.16
C LYS A 206 21.60 8.19 -18.69
N LEU A 207 20.76 8.92 -17.95
CA LEU A 207 20.30 10.27 -18.31
C LEU A 207 21.41 11.32 -18.19
N GLN A 208 22.33 11.15 -17.22
CA GLN A 208 23.45 12.09 -17.01
C GLN A 208 24.56 11.93 -18.04
N GLN A 209 24.60 10.83 -18.80
CA GLN A 209 25.63 10.58 -19.82
C GLN A 209 25.24 11.12 -21.21
N LYS A 210 24.07 11.70 -21.37
CA LYS A 210 23.60 12.37 -22.59
C LYS A 210 23.76 13.88 -22.47
#